data_166875ca87faf78ea81b3e4103acd0d1
#
_entry.id   166875ca87faf78ea81b3e4103acd0d1
#
_cell.length_a   1.000
_cell.length_b   1.000
_cell.length_c   1.000
_cell.angle_alpha   90.00
_cell.angle_beta   90.00
_cell.angle_gamma   90.00
#
_symmetry.space_group_name_H-M   'P 1'
#
loop_
_entity.id
_entity.type
_entity.pdbx_description
1 polymer ?
#
loop_
_entity_poly.entity_id
_entity_poly.type
_entity_poly.pdbx_seq_one_letter_code
_entity_poly.pdbx_strand_id
1 'polypeptide(L)'
;MCPRALLGYPLEPHKMVRTAKGAAKVMPEMVLSATLCCGCGICETLACCQGISPRAVINEYKGLLAKNKLRFVAKEDVEVAPEREYRMVPSERWASVLGVAQFDKLPKFKEGSADFTKVEIALRQHIGALSVAVVKDGDQVVKGDLIARSADGLSVPQHASISGVVTVQDGVKIIIYSVNE
;
A
#
# COMPACT_ATOMS: atom_id res chain seq x y z
N MET A 1 -8.48 14.05 -14.69
CA MET A 1 -8.04 12.65 -14.78
C MET A 1 -7.65 12.03 -13.42
N CYS A 2 -7.75 12.76 -12.30
CA CYS A 2 -7.53 12.14 -10.98
C CYS A 2 -8.68 11.17 -10.66
N PRO A 3 -8.41 9.86 -10.39
CA PRO A 3 -9.48 8.89 -10.11
C PRO A 3 -10.31 9.26 -8.87
N ARG A 4 -9.69 9.85 -7.85
CA ARG A 4 -10.39 10.32 -6.66
C ARG A 4 -11.30 11.51 -6.95
N ALA A 5 -10.84 12.48 -7.78
CA ALA A 5 -11.70 13.58 -8.22
C ALA A 5 -12.89 13.09 -9.05
N LEU A 6 -12.67 12.10 -9.91
CA LEU A 6 -13.75 11.49 -10.70
C LEU A 6 -14.77 10.71 -9.87
N LEU A 7 -14.41 10.32 -8.65
CA LEU A 7 -15.33 9.76 -7.66
C LEU A 7 -16.04 10.83 -6.81
N GLY A 8 -15.81 12.13 -7.10
CA GLY A 8 -16.44 13.24 -6.40
C GLY A 8 -15.66 13.81 -5.21
N TYR A 9 -14.46 13.27 -4.90
CA TYR A 9 -13.64 13.82 -3.83
C TYR A 9 -12.96 15.14 -4.26
N PRO A 10 -12.79 16.12 -3.34
CA PRO A 10 -12.24 17.44 -3.67
C PRO A 10 -10.71 17.43 -3.86
N LEU A 11 -10.16 16.40 -4.52
CA LEU A 11 -8.73 16.25 -4.78
C LEU A 11 -8.39 16.71 -6.19
N GLU A 12 -7.92 17.95 -6.32
CA GLU A 12 -7.56 18.56 -7.59
C GLU A 12 -6.05 18.82 -7.69
N PRO A 13 -5.26 17.86 -8.24
CA PRO A 13 -3.80 17.96 -8.27
C PRO A 13 -3.27 19.26 -8.89
N HIS A 14 -3.92 19.78 -9.93
CA HIS A 14 -3.51 21.01 -10.60
C HIS A 14 -3.68 22.26 -9.74
N LYS A 15 -4.70 22.31 -8.90
CA LYS A 15 -4.89 23.40 -7.94
C LYS A 15 -3.85 23.34 -6.82
N MET A 16 -3.52 22.16 -6.34
CA MET A 16 -2.47 21.99 -5.32
C MET A 16 -1.11 22.46 -5.81
N VAL A 17 -0.72 22.14 -7.05
CA VAL A 17 0.54 22.63 -7.63
C VAL A 17 0.54 24.16 -7.69
N ARG A 18 -0.55 24.78 -8.15
CA ARG A 18 -0.65 26.25 -8.22
C ARG A 18 -0.59 26.90 -6.83
N THR A 19 -1.21 26.28 -5.83
CA THR A 19 -1.17 26.74 -4.44
C THR A 19 0.27 26.68 -3.90
N ALA A 20 0.98 25.58 -4.10
CA ALA A 20 2.37 25.41 -3.67
C ALA A 20 3.33 26.42 -4.34
N LYS A 21 3.01 26.87 -5.56
CA LYS A 21 3.79 27.88 -6.29
C LYS A 21 3.35 29.33 -5.99
N GLY A 22 2.44 29.55 -5.05
CA GLY A 22 1.91 30.86 -4.70
C GLY A 22 1.00 31.49 -5.78
N ALA A 23 0.64 30.75 -6.82
CA ALA A 23 -0.17 31.25 -7.93
C ALA A 23 -1.68 31.15 -7.70
N ALA A 24 -2.12 30.58 -6.58
CA ALA A 24 -3.52 30.48 -6.20
C ALA A 24 -3.70 30.62 -4.69
N LYS A 25 -4.89 31.15 -4.30
CA LYS A 25 -5.27 31.26 -2.89
C LYS A 25 -5.34 29.87 -2.24
N VAL A 26 -4.75 29.73 -1.08
CA VAL A 26 -4.82 28.50 -0.29
C VAL A 26 -6.23 28.32 0.26
N MET A 27 -6.83 27.18 -0.06
CA MET A 27 -8.11 26.76 0.51
C MET A 27 -7.85 25.58 1.47
N PRO A 28 -8.16 25.70 2.77
CA PRO A 28 -7.83 24.66 3.76
C PRO A 28 -8.37 23.27 3.39
N GLU A 29 -9.61 23.19 2.91
CA GLU A 29 -10.25 21.95 2.51
C GLU A 29 -9.47 21.26 1.35
N MET A 30 -9.01 22.04 0.38
CA MET A 30 -8.20 21.53 -0.73
C MET A 30 -6.86 20.96 -0.23
N VAL A 31 -6.21 21.62 0.72
CA VAL A 31 -4.94 21.11 1.30
C VAL A 31 -5.21 19.82 2.08
N LEU A 32 -6.26 19.78 2.90
CA LEU A 32 -6.67 18.57 3.62
C LEU A 32 -6.95 17.39 2.68
N SER A 33 -7.50 17.66 1.49
CA SER A 33 -7.79 16.62 0.50
C SER A 33 -6.54 15.89 -0.03
N ALA A 34 -5.33 16.42 0.21
CA ALA A 34 -4.08 15.72 -0.10
C ALA A 34 -4.04 14.33 0.54
N THR A 35 -4.65 14.16 1.73
CA THR A 35 -4.70 12.87 2.43
C THR A 35 -5.49 11.79 1.69
N LEU A 36 -6.33 12.17 0.73
CA LEU A 36 -7.10 11.26 -0.13
C LEU A 36 -6.28 10.69 -1.30
N CYS A 37 -5.09 11.24 -1.58
CA CYS A 37 -4.27 10.82 -2.70
C CYS A 37 -3.77 9.38 -2.50
N CYS A 38 -4.05 8.51 -3.47
CA CYS A 38 -3.55 7.13 -3.50
C CYS A 38 -2.16 6.96 -4.14
N GLY A 39 -1.52 8.06 -4.55
CA GLY A 39 -0.16 8.03 -5.12
C GLY A 39 -0.04 7.40 -6.51
N CYS A 40 -1.16 7.19 -7.22
CA CYS A 40 -1.18 6.46 -8.49
C CYS A 40 -0.33 7.07 -9.62
N GLY A 41 0.01 8.37 -9.59
CA GLY A 41 0.89 9.02 -10.59
C GLY A 41 0.19 9.47 -11.88
N ILE A 42 -1.10 9.19 -12.12
CA ILE A 42 -1.81 9.61 -13.35
C ILE A 42 -1.70 11.10 -13.63
N CYS A 43 -1.71 11.91 -12.58
CA CYS A 43 -1.62 13.36 -12.70
C CYS A 43 -0.27 13.87 -13.26
N GLU A 44 0.81 13.10 -13.12
CA GLU A 44 2.14 13.45 -13.63
C GLU A 44 2.46 12.74 -14.94
N THR A 45 2.12 11.45 -15.07
CA THR A 45 2.52 10.63 -16.23
C THR A 45 1.63 10.82 -17.45
N LEU A 46 0.35 11.09 -17.26
CA LEU A 46 -0.64 11.17 -18.34
C LEU A 46 -1.32 12.54 -18.46
N ALA A 47 -1.46 13.26 -17.34
CA ALA A 47 -2.23 14.51 -17.35
C ALA A 47 -1.37 15.76 -17.43
N CYS A 48 -0.11 15.73 -17.01
CA CYS A 48 0.77 16.90 -17.02
C CYS A 48 1.67 16.90 -18.27
N CYS A 49 1.39 17.81 -19.21
CA CYS A 49 2.25 18.02 -20.39
C CYS A 49 3.50 18.87 -20.09
N GLN A 50 3.64 19.41 -18.87
CA GLN A 50 4.74 20.30 -18.48
C GLN A 50 5.85 19.59 -17.69
N GLY A 51 5.78 18.26 -17.52
CA GLY A 51 6.77 17.52 -16.75
C GLY A 51 6.78 17.84 -15.24
N ILE A 52 5.75 18.50 -14.72
CA ILE A 52 5.60 18.76 -13.29
C ILE A 52 5.12 17.47 -12.61
N SER A 53 5.58 17.23 -11.37
CA SER A 53 5.08 16.13 -10.55
C SER A 53 4.07 16.63 -9.50
N PRO A 54 2.76 16.67 -9.81
CA PRO A 54 1.75 17.02 -8.82
C PRO A 54 1.73 16.04 -7.65
N ARG A 55 2.08 14.77 -7.87
CA ARG A 55 2.17 13.75 -6.83
C ARG A 55 3.23 14.10 -5.78
N ALA A 56 4.38 14.61 -6.18
CA ALA A 56 5.41 15.05 -5.25
C ALA A 56 4.90 16.17 -4.33
N VAL A 57 4.27 17.20 -4.91
CA VAL A 57 3.65 18.30 -4.15
C VAL A 57 2.59 17.80 -3.18
N ILE A 58 1.72 16.88 -3.62
CA ILE A 58 0.69 16.29 -2.76
C ILE A 58 1.32 15.49 -1.61
N ASN A 59 2.41 14.78 -1.86
CA ASN A 59 3.11 14.02 -0.82
C ASN A 59 3.75 14.94 0.22
N GLU A 60 4.26 16.10 -0.15
CA GLU A 60 4.75 17.11 0.79
C GLU A 60 3.61 17.58 1.71
N TYR A 61 2.43 17.93 1.15
CA TYR A 61 1.26 18.28 1.94
C TYR A 61 0.82 17.12 2.85
N LYS A 62 0.79 15.89 2.35
CA LYS A 62 0.47 14.72 3.18
C LYS A 62 1.42 14.58 4.36
N GLY A 63 2.72 14.77 4.14
CA GLY A 63 3.73 14.74 5.20
C GLY A 63 3.50 15.80 6.27
N LEU A 64 3.20 17.04 5.85
CA LEU A 64 2.89 18.14 6.77
C LEU A 64 1.59 17.89 7.55
N LEU A 65 0.55 17.40 6.89
CA LEU A 65 -0.73 17.08 7.52
C LEU A 65 -0.59 15.94 8.53
N ALA A 66 0.19 14.91 8.20
CA ALA A 66 0.44 13.78 9.11
C ALA A 66 1.17 14.23 10.37
N LYS A 67 2.19 15.11 10.25
CA LYS A 67 2.91 15.69 11.40
C LYS A 67 1.97 16.46 12.35
N ASN A 68 0.96 17.12 11.79
CA ASN A 68 -0.03 17.90 12.53
C ASN A 68 -1.29 17.09 12.90
N LYS A 69 -1.32 15.78 12.62
CA LYS A 69 -2.47 14.89 12.86
C LYS A 69 -3.77 15.39 12.17
N LEU A 70 -3.63 16.09 11.05
CA LEU A 70 -4.73 16.61 10.26
C LEU A 70 -5.04 15.64 9.10
N ARG A 71 -6.33 15.45 8.83
CA ARG A 71 -6.81 14.65 7.71
C ARG A 71 -8.11 15.20 7.16
N PHE A 72 -8.39 14.92 5.91
CA PHE A 72 -9.68 15.17 5.31
C PHE A 72 -10.73 14.24 5.94
N VAL A 73 -11.86 14.80 6.32
CA VAL A 73 -13.01 14.03 6.77
C VAL A 73 -13.99 13.99 5.61
N ALA A 74 -14.24 12.80 5.08
CA ALA A 74 -15.20 12.63 3.99
C ALA A 74 -16.62 12.90 4.48
N LYS A 75 -17.40 13.59 3.65
CA LYS A 75 -18.85 13.66 3.83
C LYS A 75 -19.46 12.30 3.49
N GLU A 76 -20.58 11.97 4.08
CA GLU A 76 -21.23 10.66 3.87
C GLU A 76 -21.67 10.45 2.40
N ASP A 77 -22.14 11.53 1.76
CA ASP A 77 -22.60 11.51 0.37
C ASP A 77 -21.60 12.21 -0.56
N VAL A 78 -20.96 11.44 -1.41
CA VAL A 78 -20.06 11.94 -2.44
C VAL A 78 -20.66 11.63 -3.80
N GLU A 79 -21.01 12.66 -4.56
CA GLU A 79 -21.54 12.50 -5.91
C GLU A 79 -20.42 12.23 -6.90
N VAL A 80 -20.58 11.16 -7.68
CA VAL A 80 -19.63 10.81 -8.74
C VAL A 80 -19.68 11.88 -9.83
N ALA A 81 -18.51 12.34 -10.29
CA ALA A 81 -18.44 13.33 -11.36
C ALA A 81 -19.12 12.80 -12.65
N PRO A 82 -20.02 13.56 -13.29
CA PRO A 82 -20.77 13.12 -14.45
C PRO A 82 -19.87 12.76 -15.64
N GLU A 83 -18.71 13.42 -15.74
CA GLU A 83 -17.73 13.17 -16.80
C GLU A 83 -16.80 11.98 -16.52
N ARG A 84 -17.02 11.20 -15.44
CA ARG A 84 -16.15 10.09 -15.06
C ARG A 84 -15.94 9.09 -16.17
N GLU A 85 -16.98 8.69 -16.88
CA GLU A 85 -16.91 7.70 -17.96
C GLU A 85 -15.98 8.12 -19.11
N TYR A 86 -15.97 9.41 -19.41
CA TYR A 86 -15.18 9.98 -20.52
C TYR A 86 -13.75 10.36 -20.13
N ARG A 87 -13.45 10.42 -18.83
CA ARG A 87 -12.16 10.89 -18.31
C ARG A 87 -11.34 9.84 -17.57
N MET A 88 -11.84 8.61 -17.52
CA MET A 88 -11.06 7.49 -17.02
C MET A 88 -9.92 7.15 -17.99
N VAL A 89 -8.82 6.68 -17.43
CA VAL A 89 -7.69 6.19 -18.22
C VAL A 89 -7.82 4.69 -18.36
N PRO A 90 -7.89 4.15 -19.60
CA PRO A 90 -7.87 2.72 -19.84
C PRO A 90 -6.58 2.09 -19.27
N SER A 91 -6.70 0.92 -18.64
CA SER A 91 -5.56 0.21 -18.04
C SER A 91 -4.48 -0.13 -19.08
N GLU A 92 -4.87 -0.52 -20.28
CA GLU A 92 -3.96 -0.79 -21.40
C GLU A 92 -3.11 0.42 -21.78
N ARG A 93 -3.73 1.60 -21.86
CA ARG A 93 -3.01 2.85 -22.13
C ARG A 93 -2.02 3.16 -21.00
N TRP A 94 -2.43 2.91 -19.76
CA TRP A 94 -1.55 3.09 -18.63
C TRP A 94 -0.37 2.13 -18.67
N ALA A 95 -0.59 0.83 -18.88
CA ALA A 95 0.46 -0.18 -19.02
C ALA A 95 1.46 0.18 -20.13
N SER A 96 0.96 0.70 -21.26
CA SER A 96 1.79 1.14 -22.39
C SER A 96 2.68 2.33 -22.00
N VAL A 97 2.13 3.36 -21.34
CA VAL A 97 2.90 4.54 -20.90
C VAL A 97 3.96 4.17 -19.85
N LEU A 98 3.67 3.20 -18.99
CA LEU A 98 4.63 2.69 -18.00
C LEU A 98 5.66 1.70 -18.59
N GLY A 99 5.53 1.32 -19.85
CA GLY A 99 6.43 0.37 -20.52
C GLY A 99 6.25 -1.08 -20.05
N VAL A 100 5.14 -1.41 -19.37
CA VAL A 100 4.89 -2.75 -18.80
C VAL A 100 3.88 -3.57 -19.61
N ALA A 101 3.34 -3.04 -20.70
CA ALA A 101 2.32 -3.71 -21.53
C ALA A 101 2.76 -5.11 -22.02
N GLN A 102 4.06 -5.30 -22.29
CA GLN A 102 4.60 -6.60 -22.70
C GLN A 102 4.47 -7.69 -21.62
N PHE A 103 4.33 -7.30 -20.36
CA PHE A 103 4.19 -8.20 -19.22
C PHE A 103 2.72 -8.39 -18.80
N ASP A 104 1.79 -7.65 -19.40
CA ASP A 104 0.34 -7.76 -19.16
C ASP A 104 -0.23 -9.00 -19.86
N LYS A 105 0.10 -10.16 -19.28
CA LYS A 105 -0.30 -11.49 -19.75
C LYS A 105 -0.91 -12.24 -18.57
N LEU A 106 -1.96 -13.00 -18.84
CA LEU A 106 -2.54 -13.91 -17.85
C LEU A 106 -1.46 -14.93 -17.43
N PRO A 107 -1.02 -14.92 -16.16
CA PRO A 107 -0.07 -15.91 -15.68
C PRO A 107 -0.73 -17.29 -15.70
N LYS A 108 -0.01 -18.27 -16.23
CA LYS A 108 -0.45 -19.67 -16.13
C LYS A 108 -0.19 -20.16 -14.72
N PHE A 109 -1.22 -20.64 -14.06
CA PHE A 109 -1.07 -21.34 -12.79
C PHE A 109 -0.23 -22.61 -13.04
N LYS A 110 0.83 -22.78 -12.27
CA LYS A 110 1.62 -24.01 -12.24
C LYS A 110 1.46 -24.60 -10.84
N GLU A 111 0.91 -25.80 -10.79
CA GLU A 111 0.98 -26.58 -9.57
C GLU A 111 2.43 -27.00 -9.33
N GLY A 112 2.88 -26.84 -8.13
CA GLY A 112 4.22 -27.24 -7.72
C GLY A 112 4.34 -27.15 -6.21
N SER A 113 5.01 -28.12 -5.61
CA SER A 113 5.49 -28.06 -4.25
C SER A 113 6.95 -27.64 -4.26
N ALA A 114 7.36 -26.81 -3.35
CA ALA A 114 8.76 -26.51 -3.09
C ALA A 114 9.08 -26.95 -1.67
N ASP A 115 10.10 -27.79 -1.56
CA ASP A 115 10.60 -28.26 -0.26
C ASP A 115 11.66 -27.28 0.23
N PHE A 116 11.41 -26.72 1.40
CA PHE A 116 12.32 -25.78 2.03
C PHE A 116 12.93 -26.41 3.28
N THR A 117 14.24 -26.37 3.39
CA THR A 117 14.96 -26.82 4.58
C THR A 117 14.97 -25.78 5.69
N LYS A 118 14.72 -24.52 5.34
CA LYS A 118 14.68 -23.38 6.27
C LYS A 118 13.69 -22.34 5.78
N VAL A 119 12.91 -21.78 6.68
CA VAL A 119 12.09 -20.58 6.42
C VAL A 119 12.31 -19.54 7.51
N GLU A 120 12.27 -18.26 7.14
CA GLU A 120 12.33 -17.14 8.07
C GLU A 120 11.02 -16.35 7.96
N ILE A 121 10.30 -16.25 9.08
CA ILE A 121 9.01 -15.57 9.18
C ILE A 121 9.21 -14.32 10.02
N ALA A 122 9.19 -13.16 9.39
CA ALA A 122 9.26 -11.88 10.10
C ALA A 122 7.96 -11.67 10.90
N LEU A 123 8.06 -11.28 12.17
CA LEU A 123 6.90 -10.99 13.01
C LEU A 123 6.15 -9.71 12.58
N ARG A 124 6.79 -8.88 11.74
CA ARG A 124 6.19 -7.70 11.12
C ARG A 124 6.23 -7.81 9.61
N GLN A 125 5.11 -8.15 8.99
CA GLN A 125 4.98 -8.29 7.53
C GLN A 125 4.03 -7.24 6.92
N HIS A 126 3.53 -6.31 7.71
CA HIS A 126 2.55 -5.29 7.29
C HIS A 126 2.76 -3.98 8.06
N ILE A 127 1.95 -2.95 7.76
CA ILE A 127 2.05 -1.62 8.36
C ILE A 127 1.66 -1.58 9.86
N GLY A 128 1.01 -2.62 10.36
CA GLY A 128 0.52 -2.71 11.73
C GLY A 128 1.59 -3.04 12.77
N ALA A 129 1.13 -3.39 13.96
CA ALA A 129 1.98 -3.76 15.08
C ALA A 129 2.66 -5.13 14.87
N LEU A 130 3.82 -5.30 15.47
CA LEU A 130 4.57 -6.55 15.51
C LEU A 130 3.72 -7.63 16.18
N SER A 131 3.64 -8.83 15.59
CA SER A 131 3.00 -9.98 16.22
C SER A 131 3.85 -10.49 17.39
N VAL A 132 3.22 -11.12 18.37
CA VAL A 132 3.89 -11.62 19.58
C VAL A 132 4.14 -13.11 19.42
N ALA A 133 5.40 -13.53 19.41
CA ALA A 133 5.76 -14.94 19.36
C ALA A 133 5.13 -15.72 20.53
N VAL A 134 4.56 -16.88 20.22
CA VAL A 134 3.99 -17.82 21.23
C VAL A 134 4.84 -19.08 21.35
N VAL A 135 5.86 -19.23 20.52
CA VAL A 135 6.84 -20.32 20.52
C VAL A 135 8.20 -19.84 21.04
N LYS A 136 9.03 -20.77 21.47
CA LYS A 136 10.38 -20.54 22.00
C LYS A 136 11.41 -21.30 21.17
N ASP A 137 12.68 -20.97 21.41
CA ASP A 137 13.80 -21.71 20.82
C ASP A 137 13.73 -23.20 21.17
N GLY A 138 13.86 -24.05 20.17
CA GLY A 138 13.83 -25.49 20.31
C GLY A 138 12.42 -26.11 20.22
N ASP A 139 11.36 -25.32 20.21
CA ASP A 139 10.00 -25.85 20.05
C ASP A 139 9.87 -26.53 18.70
N GLN A 140 9.17 -27.68 18.69
CA GLN A 140 8.76 -28.36 17.47
C GLN A 140 7.38 -27.88 17.03
N VAL A 141 7.23 -27.53 15.76
CA VAL A 141 5.97 -27.09 15.18
C VAL A 141 5.63 -27.90 13.94
N VAL A 142 4.34 -28.06 13.72
CA VAL A 142 3.80 -28.66 12.50
C VAL A 142 3.32 -27.52 11.57
N LYS A 143 3.40 -27.74 10.27
CA LYS A 143 2.87 -26.78 9.27
C LYS A 143 1.40 -26.43 9.60
N GLY A 144 1.13 -25.14 9.77
CA GLY A 144 -0.17 -24.62 10.15
C GLY A 144 -0.28 -24.21 11.62
N ASP A 145 0.65 -24.63 12.49
CA ASP A 145 0.63 -24.27 13.91
C ASP A 145 0.78 -22.75 14.10
N LEU A 146 0.09 -22.21 15.11
CA LEU A 146 0.20 -20.81 15.50
C LEU A 146 1.59 -20.57 16.14
N ILE A 147 2.42 -19.74 15.50
CA ILE A 147 3.76 -19.40 15.99
C ILE A 147 3.82 -17.98 16.56
N ALA A 148 2.91 -17.10 16.15
CA ALA A 148 2.76 -15.77 16.74
C ALA A 148 1.30 -15.33 16.75
N ARG A 149 0.86 -14.76 17.88
CA ARG A 149 -0.46 -14.16 18.03
C ARG A 149 -0.45 -12.70 17.63
N SER A 150 -1.59 -12.17 17.23
CA SER A 150 -1.75 -10.73 17.00
C SER A 150 -1.49 -9.94 18.29
N ALA A 151 -0.83 -8.78 18.14
CA ALA A 151 -0.74 -7.75 19.16
C ALA A 151 -2.03 -6.90 19.18
N ASP A 152 -2.12 -5.99 20.15
CA ASP A 152 -3.23 -5.04 20.22
C ASP A 152 -3.24 -4.09 19.00
N GLY A 153 -4.42 -3.75 18.52
CA GLY A 153 -4.63 -2.91 17.37
C GLY A 153 -4.55 -3.66 16.04
N LEU A 154 -3.98 -3.04 15.01
CA LEU A 154 -3.83 -3.65 13.69
C LEU A 154 -2.66 -4.64 13.70
N SER A 155 -2.94 -5.91 13.84
CA SER A 155 -1.97 -7.00 13.82
C SER A 155 -2.62 -8.28 13.32
N VAL A 156 -1.83 -9.24 12.81
CA VAL A 156 -2.30 -10.53 12.30
C VAL A 156 -1.53 -11.68 12.95
N PRO A 157 -2.20 -12.81 13.28
CA PRO A 157 -1.50 -14.00 13.74
C PRO A 157 -0.66 -14.60 12.61
N GLN A 158 0.39 -15.34 12.96
CA GLN A 158 1.25 -16.01 12.00
C GLN A 158 1.37 -17.48 12.33
N HIS A 159 1.45 -18.28 11.27
CA HIS A 159 1.46 -19.75 11.35
C HIS A 159 2.72 -20.31 10.69
N ALA A 160 3.15 -21.46 11.15
CA ALA A 160 4.27 -22.19 10.59
C ALA A 160 3.98 -22.58 9.13
N SER A 161 4.87 -22.21 8.21
CA SER A 161 4.74 -22.56 6.78
C SER A 161 5.33 -23.94 6.45
N ILE A 162 6.24 -24.44 7.30
CA ILE A 162 6.80 -25.80 7.26
C ILE A 162 6.80 -26.40 8.66
N SER A 163 6.88 -27.73 8.75
CA SER A 163 7.12 -28.43 10.02
C SER A 163 8.60 -28.43 10.35
N GLY A 164 8.97 -28.31 11.63
CA GLY A 164 10.36 -28.31 12.04
C GLY A 164 10.63 -27.72 13.41
N VAL A 165 11.88 -27.42 13.68
CA VAL A 165 12.36 -26.85 14.93
C VAL A 165 12.47 -25.32 14.80
N VAL A 166 11.96 -24.63 15.81
CA VAL A 166 11.89 -23.15 15.85
C VAL A 166 13.14 -22.56 16.50
N THR A 167 13.57 -21.43 15.96
CA THR A 167 14.48 -20.48 16.61
C THR A 167 13.88 -19.08 16.54
N VAL A 168 13.78 -18.41 17.68
CA VAL A 168 13.28 -17.03 17.78
C VAL A 168 14.45 -16.08 17.78
N GLN A 169 14.57 -15.22 16.78
CA GLN A 169 15.68 -14.28 16.68
C GLN A 169 15.22 -12.87 17.04
N ASP A 170 15.85 -12.33 18.11
CA ASP A 170 15.72 -10.94 18.58
C ASP A 170 14.27 -10.47 18.82
N GLY A 171 13.31 -11.38 18.95
CA GLY A 171 11.89 -11.04 19.04
C GLY A 171 11.33 -10.36 17.79
N VAL A 172 12.03 -10.46 16.64
CA VAL A 172 11.67 -9.81 15.37
C VAL A 172 11.27 -10.81 14.30
N LYS A 173 11.86 -12.00 14.34
CA LYS A 173 11.56 -13.08 13.39
C LYS A 173 11.64 -14.46 14.04
N ILE A 174 10.93 -15.40 13.43
CA ILE A 174 10.95 -16.82 13.76
C ILE A 174 11.57 -17.55 12.58
N ILE A 175 12.54 -18.41 12.87
CA ILE A 175 13.20 -19.27 11.90
C ILE A 175 12.73 -20.70 12.18
N ILE A 176 12.32 -21.43 11.14
CA ILE A 176 11.94 -22.84 11.25
C ILE A 176 12.87 -23.64 10.37
N TYR A 177 13.56 -24.61 10.95
CA TYR A 177 14.39 -25.56 10.25
C TYR A 177 13.62 -26.85 10.08
N SER A 178 13.44 -27.29 8.83
CA SER A 178 12.81 -28.58 8.54
C SER A 178 13.62 -29.70 9.18
N VAL A 179 12.97 -30.56 9.90
CA VAL A 179 13.54 -31.83 10.31
C VAL A 179 13.22 -32.79 9.15
N ASN A 180 14.20 -33.00 8.26
CA ASN A 180 14.09 -34.07 7.26
C ASN A 180 14.07 -35.41 8.02
N GLU A 181 12.98 -36.16 7.93
CA GLU A 181 12.96 -37.58 8.22
C GLU A 181 13.75 -38.34 7.18
#